data_bcd25b02ba297435fda06af7085baee7
#
_entry.id   bcd25b02ba297435fda06af7085baee7
#
_cell.length_a   1.000
_cell.length_b   1.000
_cell.length_c   1.000
_cell.angle_alpha   90.00
_cell.angle_beta   90.00
_cell.angle_gamma   90.00
#
_symmetry.space_group_name_H-M   'P 1'
#
loop_
_entity.id
_entity.type
_entity.pdbx_description
1 polymer ?
#
loop_
_entity_poly.entity_id
_entity_poly.type
_entity_poly.pdbx_seq_one_letter_code
_entity_poly.pdbx_strand_id
1 'polypeptide(L)'
;MPWAEAVAIRGDRIVAVGSSATLRQLAGASTRRIELGGRVVVPGFNDAHDHAGAAVYGVAFATSTAPMPDPTLAVVLDSLRVLVARTAHGTWLHSSVGLALMSDASATRATLDRVAPDHPVLLNAWTGHGVILNSAALHALHIPEDIQDPLAGTFHRDAAGRLNGVLDEYAGWDAERRLFSGLPTRTIVAALRQYANEGLRLGITSVQDMNGFLDPATTVRAMRAARLPIRLRVIPYPMTGPHGRLDTEWAQIDRHPAPLTTISGVKWILDGTPIERGALMRTTYADRPDWHGNLMFPSDTIRAMLVRALATHEPLHLHITGDSVPRLVFGMMRALAPDSVWRPLRVRVEHGDWVLGDLLPMARSLGIVVVANPTHFGLDPDMIRARFGSIPPFMAVRSLVAAGIPLGIGSDGPRNPFVNLMFAITNPNTPKEALTREQAVIAYTSGSAYAEFAERDKGVLAPGMLADLAVLSADIFAVPAAALPATVSVLTLVGGRVAYDVGVLARVGGRAGPPHSAGASRLKQGDPDLH
;
A
#
# COMPACT_ATOMS: atom_id res chain seq x y z
N MET A 1 11.14 17.08 24.35
CA MET A 1 9.80 17.67 24.59
C MET A 1 8.88 17.14 23.50
N PRO A 2 7.70 16.63 23.82
CA PRO A 2 6.78 16.14 22.81
C PRO A 2 6.13 17.24 21.97
N TRP A 3 6.18 18.50 22.47
CA TRP A 3 5.57 19.66 21.82
C TRP A 3 6.54 20.82 21.76
N ALA A 4 6.51 21.57 20.66
CA ALA A 4 7.27 22.79 20.44
C ALA A 4 6.45 23.79 19.62
N GLU A 5 6.83 25.09 19.69
CA GLU A 5 6.10 26.16 19.01
C GLU A 5 6.62 26.45 17.60
N ALA A 6 7.87 26.08 17.32
CA ALA A 6 8.52 26.43 16.06
C ALA A 6 9.59 25.41 15.64
N VAL A 7 9.83 25.35 14.33
CA VAL A 7 10.91 24.59 13.71
C VAL A 7 11.71 25.51 12.80
N ALA A 8 13.04 25.44 12.88
CA ALA A 8 13.97 26.15 11.99
C ALA A 8 14.64 25.17 11.04
N ILE A 9 14.68 25.53 9.75
CA ILE A 9 15.17 24.69 8.66
C ILE A 9 16.30 25.42 7.93
N ARG A 10 17.35 24.67 7.57
CA ARG A 10 18.42 25.14 6.68
C ARG A 10 18.74 24.08 5.65
N GLY A 11 18.58 24.43 4.37
CA GLY A 11 18.69 23.45 3.28
C GLY A 11 17.61 22.39 3.40
N ASP A 12 18.01 21.15 3.45
CA ASP A 12 17.13 19.99 3.57
C ASP A 12 16.95 19.46 5.00
N ARG A 13 17.59 20.11 6.02
CA ARG A 13 17.60 19.62 7.40
C ARG A 13 16.98 20.61 8.40
N ILE A 14 16.39 20.04 9.44
CA ILE A 14 15.97 20.76 10.63
C ILE A 14 17.24 21.14 11.42
N VAL A 15 17.36 22.41 11.80
CA VAL A 15 18.49 22.90 12.59
C VAL A 15 18.12 23.16 14.06
N ALA A 16 16.86 23.46 14.33
CA ALA A 16 16.36 23.66 15.68
C ALA A 16 14.86 23.43 15.77
N VAL A 17 14.42 23.00 16.97
CA VAL A 17 13.01 22.90 17.38
C VAL A 17 12.89 23.48 18.78
N GLY A 18 11.90 24.33 19.03
CA GLY A 18 11.76 24.97 20.33
C GLY A 18 10.70 26.07 20.38
N SER A 19 10.92 27.08 21.27
CA SER A 19 9.98 28.21 21.35
C SER A 19 10.12 29.16 20.15
N SER A 20 9.03 29.80 19.77
CA SER A 20 9.02 30.82 18.73
C SER A 20 9.97 31.97 19.04
N ALA A 21 10.09 32.37 20.32
CA ALA A 21 10.98 33.44 20.76
C ALA A 21 12.45 33.08 20.51
N THR A 22 12.86 31.86 20.89
CA THR A 22 14.23 31.37 20.71
C THR A 22 14.60 31.24 19.24
N LEU A 23 13.70 30.63 18.44
CA LEU A 23 14.01 30.35 17.03
C LEU A 23 14.01 31.62 16.16
N ARG A 24 13.26 32.67 16.53
CA ARG A 24 13.35 33.97 15.85
C ARG A 24 14.74 34.59 15.90
N GLN A 25 15.54 34.30 16.93
CA GLN A 25 16.92 34.77 17.03
C GLN A 25 17.86 34.13 15.98
N LEU A 26 17.51 32.99 15.44
CA LEU A 26 18.22 32.31 14.35
C LEU A 26 17.92 32.90 12.97
N ALA A 27 16.89 33.75 12.87
CA ALA A 27 16.45 34.29 11.59
C ALA A 27 17.37 35.44 11.14
N GLY A 28 17.96 35.30 9.94
CA GLY A 28 18.65 36.38 9.25
C GLY A 28 17.77 37.10 8.24
N ALA A 29 18.31 38.11 7.56
CA ALA A 29 17.59 38.93 6.58
C ALA A 29 16.99 38.11 5.40
N SER A 30 17.58 36.98 5.06
CA SER A 30 17.11 36.07 4.00
C SER A 30 16.16 34.98 4.51
N THR A 31 15.90 34.91 5.82
CA THR A 31 15.07 33.86 6.38
C THR A 31 13.58 34.14 6.07
N ARG A 32 12.95 33.20 5.39
CA ARG A 32 11.49 33.20 5.20
C ARG A 32 10.81 32.63 6.45
N ARG A 33 9.91 33.38 7.03
CA ARG A 33 9.07 32.94 8.15
C ARG A 33 7.67 32.60 7.65
N ILE A 34 7.10 31.53 8.17
CA ILE A 34 5.74 31.08 7.88
C ILE A 34 5.01 31.02 9.21
N GLU A 35 3.98 31.87 9.35
CA GLU A 35 3.15 31.89 10.55
C GLU A 35 2.04 30.83 10.43
N LEU A 36 2.02 29.91 11.36
CA LEU A 36 1.16 28.72 11.28
C LEU A 36 -0.26 28.97 11.77
N GLY A 37 -0.50 30.07 12.49
CA GLY A 37 -1.83 30.42 13.00
C GLY A 37 -2.42 29.38 13.95
N GLY A 38 -1.59 28.79 14.81
CA GLY A 38 -2.02 27.77 15.78
C GLY A 38 -2.22 26.36 15.19
N ARG A 39 -1.85 26.15 13.93
CA ARG A 39 -1.98 24.81 13.30
C ARG A 39 -0.91 23.85 13.78
N VAL A 40 -1.29 22.58 13.83
CA VAL A 40 -0.39 21.48 14.19
C VAL A 40 0.58 21.18 13.04
N VAL A 41 1.83 20.95 13.39
CA VAL A 41 2.88 20.43 12.50
C VAL A 41 3.28 19.05 12.97
N VAL A 42 3.32 18.11 12.04
CA VAL A 42 3.79 16.74 12.25
C VAL A 42 4.96 16.43 11.33
N PRO A 43 5.82 15.45 11.67
CA PRO A 43 6.70 14.86 10.67
C PRO A 43 5.87 14.44 9.46
N GLY A 44 6.39 14.60 8.25
CA GLY A 44 5.68 14.09 7.08
C GLY A 44 5.33 12.62 7.26
N PHE A 45 4.11 12.25 6.93
CA PHE A 45 3.68 10.86 7.01
C PHE A 45 4.51 10.00 6.07
N ASN A 46 4.88 8.82 6.54
CA ASN A 46 5.64 7.83 5.82
C ASN A 46 4.77 6.58 5.67
N ASP A 47 4.13 6.45 4.53
CA ASP A 47 3.29 5.29 4.25
C ASP A 47 4.16 4.05 4.07
N ALA A 48 4.10 3.12 5.04
CA ALA A 48 5.01 1.98 5.07
C ALA A 48 4.58 0.85 4.14
N HIS A 49 3.37 0.88 3.58
CA HIS A 49 2.84 -0.15 2.70
C HIS A 49 1.75 0.44 1.81
N ASP A 50 2.05 0.69 0.55
CA ASP A 50 1.08 1.09 -0.46
C ASP A 50 1.51 0.56 -1.83
N HIS A 51 0.62 0.62 -2.81
CA HIS A 51 0.81 0.15 -4.17
C HIS A 51 0.72 1.32 -5.14
N ALA A 52 1.88 1.89 -5.51
CA ALA A 52 1.96 2.92 -6.53
C ALA A 52 2.06 2.31 -7.94
N GLY A 53 1.68 3.07 -8.95
CA GLY A 53 1.90 2.69 -10.35
C GLY A 53 0.70 2.12 -11.08
N ALA A 54 -0.41 1.86 -10.41
CA ALA A 54 -1.67 1.59 -11.10
C ALA A 54 -2.08 2.82 -11.92
N ALA A 55 -1.93 2.74 -13.22
CA ALA A 55 -2.25 3.84 -14.14
C ALA A 55 -3.67 3.69 -14.69
N VAL A 56 -4.32 4.82 -14.95
CA VAL A 56 -5.63 4.80 -15.62
C VAL A 56 -5.47 4.26 -17.05
N TYR A 57 -6.24 3.27 -17.39
CA TYR A 57 -6.31 2.67 -18.72
C TYR A 57 -7.77 2.39 -19.09
N GLY A 58 -8.10 2.45 -20.37
CA GLY A 58 -9.44 2.12 -20.84
C GLY A 58 -10.56 2.92 -20.16
N VAL A 59 -11.69 2.27 -19.98
CA VAL A 59 -12.88 2.80 -19.31
C VAL A 59 -13.19 1.99 -18.06
N ALA A 60 -13.07 2.65 -16.91
CA ALA A 60 -13.53 2.08 -15.64
C ALA A 60 -15.05 2.19 -15.56
N PHE A 61 -15.69 1.17 -15.00
CA PHE A 61 -17.12 1.23 -14.67
C PHE A 61 -17.37 0.84 -13.21
N ALA A 62 -18.21 1.62 -12.58
CA ALA A 62 -18.65 1.32 -11.22
C ALA A 62 -19.90 0.44 -11.27
N THR A 63 -19.89 -0.64 -10.50
CA THR A 63 -21.04 -1.52 -10.29
C THR A 63 -21.78 -1.19 -9.00
N SER A 64 -21.18 -0.33 -8.16
CA SER A 64 -21.70 0.11 -6.87
C SER A 64 -20.98 1.37 -6.44
N THR A 65 -21.57 2.16 -5.56
CA THR A 65 -20.95 3.29 -4.87
C THR A 65 -20.24 2.87 -3.56
N ALA A 66 -20.33 1.60 -3.18
CA ALA A 66 -19.67 1.07 -2.00
C ALA A 66 -18.14 1.09 -2.19
N PRO A 67 -17.35 1.38 -1.15
CA PRO A 67 -15.89 1.33 -1.21
C PRO A 67 -15.35 -0.06 -1.54
N MET A 68 -16.05 -1.10 -1.13
CA MET A 68 -15.77 -2.51 -1.40
C MET A 68 -16.94 -3.10 -2.19
N PRO A 69 -16.99 -2.93 -3.53
CA PRO A 69 -18.11 -3.40 -4.34
C PRO A 69 -18.14 -4.91 -4.40
N ASP A 70 -19.32 -5.49 -4.22
CA ASP A 70 -19.56 -6.92 -4.38
C ASP A 70 -20.77 -7.18 -5.31
N PRO A 71 -20.67 -6.83 -6.60
CA PRO A 71 -21.75 -6.96 -7.54
C PRO A 71 -22.01 -8.44 -7.90
N THR A 72 -23.25 -8.75 -8.23
CA THR A 72 -23.57 -10.02 -8.90
C THR A 72 -23.10 -9.98 -10.36
N LEU A 73 -22.93 -11.18 -10.96
CA LEU A 73 -22.57 -11.29 -12.38
C LEU A 73 -23.57 -10.57 -13.29
N ALA A 74 -24.89 -10.63 -12.97
CA ALA A 74 -25.92 -9.95 -13.75
C ALA A 74 -25.68 -8.43 -13.81
N VAL A 75 -25.39 -7.79 -12.69
CA VAL A 75 -25.08 -6.33 -12.61
C VAL A 75 -23.85 -5.98 -13.44
N VAL A 76 -22.80 -6.81 -13.39
CA VAL A 76 -21.59 -6.62 -14.20
C VAL A 76 -21.90 -6.73 -15.69
N LEU A 77 -22.65 -7.75 -16.11
CA LEU A 77 -22.99 -7.96 -17.51
C LEU A 77 -23.89 -6.85 -18.06
N ASP A 78 -24.84 -6.34 -17.27
CA ASP A 78 -25.70 -5.22 -17.68
C ASP A 78 -24.87 -3.94 -17.86
N SER A 79 -23.96 -3.66 -16.94
CA SER A 79 -23.03 -2.53 -17.06
C SER A 79 -22.15 -2.65 -18.31
N LEU A 80 -21.61 -3.84 -18.57
CA LEU A 80 -20.81 -4.11 -19.77
C LEU A 80 -21.60 -3.88 -21.06
N ARG A 81 -22.87 -4.35 -21.16
CA ARG A 81 -23.71 -4.12 -22.35
C ARG A 81 -23.88 -2.64 -22.68
N VAL A 82 -24.09 -1.82 -21.64
CA VAL A 82 -24.22 -0.37 -21.81
C VAL A 82 -22.91 0.25 -22.31
N LEU A 83 -21.78 -0.20 -21.80
CA LEU A 83 -20.46 0.35 -22.18
C LEU A 83 -20.03 -0.05 -23.58
N VAL A 84 -20.16 -1.33 -23.92
CA VAL A 84 -19.85 -1.86 -25.27
C VAL A 84 -20.55 -1.05 -26.36
N ALA A 85 -21.82 -0.67 -26.14
CA ALA A 85 -22.58 0.13 -27.09
C ALA A 85 -22.09 1.57 -27.27
N ARG A 86 -21.25 2.08 -26.37
CA ARG A 86 -20.83 3.49 -26.31
C ARG A 86 -19.32 3.68 -26.46
N THR A 87 -18.55 2.60 -26.47
CA THR A 87 -17.09 2.64 -26.39
C THR A 87 -16.50 2.13 -27.72
N ALA A 88 -15.41 2.72 -28.19
CA ALA A 88 -14.73 2.27 -29.40
C ALA A 88 -14.17 0.86 -29.22
N HIS A 89 -14.30 0.01 -30.24
CA HIS A 89 -13.77 -1.36 -30.25
C HIS A 89 -12.30 -1.39 -29.84
N GLY A 90 -11.90 -2.42 -29.11
CA GLY A 90 -10.55 -2.60 -28.60
C GLY A 90 -10.22 -1.77 -27.36
N THR A 91 -11.13 -0.92 -26.88
CA THR A 91 -10.92 -0.21 -25.62
C THR A 91 -11.07 -1.17 -24.44
N TRP A 92 -10.12 -1.12 -23.50
CA TRP A 92 -10.20 -1.85 -22.24
C TRP A 92 -11.39 -1.40 -21.40
N LEU A 93 -12.15 -2.37 -20.88
CA LEU A 93 -13.22 -2.16 -19.90
C LEU A 93 -12.82 -2.83 -18.60
N HIS A 94 -12.89 -2.13 -17.48
CA HIS A 94 -12.47 -2.71 -16.21
C HIS A 94 -13.32 -2.25 -15.03
N SER A 95 -13.43 -3.13 -14.03
CA SER A 95 -14.14 -2.84 -12.79
C SER A 95 -13.52 -3.58 -11.62
N SER A 96 -13.65 -3.01 -10.43
CA SER A 96 -13.36 -3.69 -9.18
C SER A 96 -14.59 -4.51 -8.76
N VAL A 97 -14.37 -5.74 -8.29
CA VAL A 97 -15.42 -6.70 -7.92
C VAL A 97 -15.08 -7.36 -6.59
N GLY A 98 -16.07 -8.00 -5.97
CA GLY A 98 -15.92 -8.67 -4.69
C GLY A 98 -16.03 -10.18 -4.77
N LEU A 99 -16.22 -10.79 -3.59
CA LEU A 99 -16.22 -12.24 -3.41
C LEU A 99 -17.38 -12.94 -4.08
N ALA A 100 -18.56 -12.31 -4.17
CA ALA A 100 -19.71 -12.93 -4.82
C ALA A 100 -19.38 -13.28 -6.26
N LEU A 101 -18.74 -12.34 -6.98
CA LEU A 101 -18.35 -12.56 -8.37
C LEU A 101 -17.17 -13.52 -8.49
N MET A 102 -16.13 -13.35 -7.67
CA MET A 102 -14.95 -14.22 -7.71
C MET A 102 -15.29 -15.68 -7.37
N SER A 103 -16.36 -15.92 -6.59
CA SER A 103 -16.84 -17.26 -6.23
C SER A 103 -17.91 -17.81 -7.18
N ASP A 104 -18.38 -17.02 -8.13
CA ASP A 104 -19.41 -17.43 -9.09
C ASP A 104 -18.79 -18.24 -10.23
N ALA A 105 -19.02 -19.54 -10.23
CA ALA A 105 -18.53 -20.46 -11.28
C ALA A 105 -18.99 -20.09 -12.71
N SER A 106 -20.01 -19.25 -12.86
CA SER A 106 -20.49 -18.73 -14.14
C SER A 106 -19.78 -17.45 -14.58
N ALA A 107 -19.00 -16.79 -13.70
CA ALA A 107 -18.21 -15.60 -14.00
C ALA A 107 -16.92 -15.99 -14.73
N THR A 108 -17.07 -16.36 -15.98
CA THR A 108 -15.99 -16.89 -16.82
C THR A 108 -15.74 -16.05 -18.05
N ARG A 109 -14.57 -16.28 -18.68
CA ARG A 109 -14.21 -15.78 -20.01
C ARG A 109 -15.37 -15.90 -21.01
N ALA A 110 -15.95 -17.11 -21.12
CA ALA A 110 -17.03 -17.38 -22.07
C ALA A 110 -18.29 -16.55 -21.81
N THR A 111 -18.55 -16.23 -20.56
CA THR A 111 -19.69 -15.37 -20.19
C THR A 111 -19.43 -13.92 -20.54
N LEU A 112 -18.22 -13.42 -20.31
CA LEU A 112 -17.81 -12.07 -20.68
C LEU A 112 -17.73 -11.90 -22.21
N ASP A 113 -17.25 -12.91 -22.94
CA ASP A 113 -17.15 -12.91 -24.40
C ASP A 113 -18.50 -12.74 -25.09
N ARG A 114 -19.59 -13.28 -24.53
CA ARG A 114 -20.95 -13.10 -25.09
C ARG A 114 -21.43 -11.65 -25.07
N VAL A 115 -20.87 -10.83 -24.19
CA VAL A 115 -21.27 -9.42 -24.02
C VAL A 115 -20.25 -8.46 -24.62
N ALA A 116 -18.97 -8.76 -24.48
CA ALA A 116 -17.88 -7.87 -24.87
C ALA A 116 -16.80 -8.60 -25.70
N PRO A 117 -17.15 -9.22 -26.87
CA PRO A 117 -16.20 -10.01 -27.65
C PRO A 117 -15.03 -9.19 -28.19
N ASP A 118 -15.25 -7.91 -28.52
CA ASP A 118 -14.29 -7.02 -29.17
C ASP A 118 -13.63 -6.03 -28.22
N HIS A 119 -13.91 -6.13 -26.92
CA HIS A 119 -13.33 -5.28 -25.86
C HIS A 119 -12.56 -6.13 -24.88
N PRO A 120 -11.27 -5.85 -24.61
CA PRO A 120 -10.60 -6.46 -23.49
C PRO A 120 -11.29 -6.10 -22.16
N VAL A 121 -11.69 -7.10 -21.37
CA VAL A 121 -12.34 -6.93 -20.07
C VAL A 121 -11.45 -7.47 -18.98
N LEU A 122 -11.23 -6.67 -17.93
CA LEU A 122 -10.55 -7.07 -16.71
C LEU A 122 -11.42 -6.72 -15.50
N LEU A 123 -11.80 -7.73 -14.74
CA LEU A 123 -12.47 -7.56 -13.45
C LEU A 123 -11.48 -7.96 -12.37
N ASN A 124 -11.05 -7.02 -11.54
CA ASN A 124 -10.09 -7.30 -10.46
C ASN A 124 -10.82 -7.41 -9.13
N ALA A 125 -10.48 -8.41 -8.35
CA ALA A 125 -10.89 -8.48 -6.94
C ALA A 125 -10.32 -7.26 -6.20
N TRP A 126 -11.16 -6.52 -5.46
CA TRP A 126 -10.69 -5.37 -4.68
C TRP A 126 -9.71 -5.75 -3.57
N THR A 127 -9.69 -7.02 -3.20
CA THR A 127 -8.71 -7.61 -2.28
C THR A 127 -7.32 -7.76 -2.91
N GLY A 128 -7.22 -7.68 -4.25
CA GLY A 128 -5.97 -7.84 -4.99
C GLY A 128 -5.57 -9.29 -5.29
N HIS A 129 -6.37 -10.30 -4.91
CA HIS A 129 -5.99 -11.72 -4.98
C HIS A 129 -6.57 -12.49 -6.17
N GLY A 130 -7.11 -11.81 -7.16
CA GLY A 130 -7.60 -12.47 -8.37
C GLY A 130 -8.15 -11.51 -9.42
N VAL A 131 -8.17 -11.99 -10.67
CA VAL A 131 -8.77 -11.27 -11.80
C VAL A 131 -9.59 -12.21 -12.67
N ILE A 132 -10.60 -11.66 -13.36
CA ILE A 132 -11.34 -12.37 -14.41
C ILE A 132 -11.13 -11.64 -15.72
N LEU A 133 -10.67 -12.37 -16.73
CA LEU A 133 -10.34 -11.86 -18.06
C LEU A 133 -11.24 -12.52 -19.12
N ASN A 134 -11.63 -11.76 -20.15
CA ASN A 134 -12.23 -12.33 -21.35
C ASN A 134 -11.17 -12.72 -22.40
N SER A 135 -11.61 -13.29 -23.53
CA SER A 135 -10.71 -13.70 -24.61
C SER A 135 -9.92 -12.56 -25.22
N ALA A 136 -10.55 -11.41 -25.40
CA ALA A 136 -9.87 -10.22 -25.93
C ALA A 136 -8.79 -9.71 -24.98
N ALA A 137 -8.99 -9.79 -23.66
CA ALA A 137 -7.98 -9.43 -22.66
C ALA A 137 -6.82 -10.42 -22.64
N LEU A 138 -7.09 -11.73 -22.63
CA LEU A 138 -6.02 -12.75 -22.70
C LEU A 138 -5.14 -12.56 -23.94
N HIS A 139 -5.77 -12.30 -25.10
CA HIS A 139 -5.04 -12.01 -26.34
C HIS A 139 -4.20 -10.71 -26.25
N ALA A 140 -4.80 -9.63 -25.74
CA ALA A 140 -4.11 -8.34 -25.60
C ALA A 140 -2.92 -8.40 -24.63
N LEU A 141 -2.96 -9.29 -23.64
CA LEU A 141 -1.87 -9.53 -22.68
C LEU A 141 -0.88 -10.59 -23.14
N HIS A 142 -1.06 -11.17 -24.34
CA HIS A 142 -0.23 -12.27 -24.86
C HIS A 142 -0.15 -13.46 -23.91
N ILE A 143 -1.29 -13.84 -23.31
CA ILE A 143 -1.42 -15.01 -22.46
C ILE A 143 -1.87 -16.19 -23.34
N PRO A 144 -0.99 -17.16 -23.66
CA PRO A 144 -1.33 -18.29 -24.52
C PRO A 144 -2.16 -19.34 -23.76
N GLU A 145 -2.95 -20.14 -24.50
CA GLU A 145 -3.81 -21.16 -23.92
C GLU A 145 -3.05 -22.25 -23.14
N ASP A 146 -1.83 -22.54 -23.53
CA ASP A 146 -0.95 -23.56 -22.94
C ASP A 146 -0.02 -23.00 -21.84
N ILE A 147 -0.24 -21.75 -21.40
CA ILE A 147 0.54 -21.16 -20.32
C ILE A 147 0.53 -22.06 -19.09
N GLN A 148 1.70 -22.28 -18.50
CA GLN A 148 1.81 -23.06 -17.27
C GLN A 148 1.57 -22.19 -16.04
N ASP A 149 0.97 -22.79 -15.01
CA ASP A 149 0.79 -22.12 -13.74
C ASP A 149 2.13 -21.69 -13.14
N PRO A 150 2.25 -20.43 -12.70
CA PRO A 150 3.40 -20.01 -11.92
C PRO A 150 3.34 -20.63 -10.51
N LEU A 151 4.47 -20.72 -9.83
CA LEU A 151 4.46 -21.10 -8.43
C LEU A 151 3.62 -20.09 -7.63
N ALA A 152 2.71 -20.59 -6.82
CA ALA A 152 1.76 -19.79 -6.03
C ALA A 152 0.73 -18.97 -6.87
N GLY A 153 0.39 -19.43 -8.06
CA GLY A 153 -0.67 -18.82 -8.87
C GLY A 153 -1.33 -19.84 -9.77
N THR A 154 -2.55 -19.58 -10.19
CA THR A 154 -3.34 -20.50 -11.00
C THR A 154 -4.01 -19.80 -12.18
N PHE A 155 -3.79 -20.34 -13.37
CA PHE A 155 -4.60 -20.06 -14.55
C PHE A 155 -5.72 -21.09 -14.65
N HIS A 156 -6.91 -20.76 -14.14
CA HIS A 156 -8.00 -21.71 -14.10
C HIS A 156 -8.47 -22.14 -15.50
N ARG A 157 -8.88 -23.41 -15.60
CA ARG A 157 -9.28 -24.03 -16.87
C ARG A 157 -10.68 -24.62 -16.81
N ASP A 158 -11.33 -24.66 -17.98
CA ASP A 158 -12.60 -25.34 -18.16
C ASP A 158 -12.39 -26.89 -18.29
N ALA A 159 -13.50 -27.63 -18.40
CA ALA A 159 -13.45 -29.07 -18.52
C ALA A 159 -12.75 -29.57 -19.82
N ALA A 160 -12.57 -28.71 -20.81
CA ALA A 160 -11.81 -28.98 -22.03
C ALA A 160 -10.32 -28.61 -21.93
N GLY A 161 -9.86 -28.16 -20.76
CA GLY A 161 -8.47 -27.75 -20.52
C GLY A 161 -8.13 -26.35 -21.04
N ARG A 162 -9.12 -25.56 -21.52
CA ARG A 162 -8.89 -24.20 -22.00
C ARG A 162 -8.96 -23.22 -20.83
N LEU A 163 -8.25 -22.09 -20.92
CA LEU A 163 -8.34 -21.04 -19.93
C LEU A 163 -9.80 -20.57 -19.77
N ASN A 164 -10.32 -20.57 -18.55
CA ASN A 164 -11.67 -20.09 -18.25
C ASN A 164 -11.74 -18.59 -17.94
N GLY A 165 -10.58 -17.91 -17.91
CA GLY A 165 -10.44 -16.48 -17.68
C GLY A 165 -10.24 -16.06 -16.23
N VAL A 166 -10.42 -16.95 -15.27
CA VAL A 166 -10.14 -16.69 -13.84
C VAL A 166 -8.66 -16.96 -13.57
N LEU A 167 -7.99 -15.99 -12.98
CA LEU A 167 -6.58 -16.04 -12.62
C LEU A 167 -6.43 -15.64 -11.15
N ASP A 168 -5.79 -16.49 -10.36
CA ASP A 168 -5.57 -16.25 -8.95
C ASP A 168 -4.09 -15.97 -8.65
N GLU A 169 -3.86 -15.12 -7.66
CA GLU A 169 -2.57 -14.83 -7.04
C GLU A 169 -1.50 -14.46 -8.09
N TYR A 170 -0.34 -15.11 -8.12
CA TYR A 170 0.76 -14.80 -9.04
C TYR A 170 0.40 -14.88 -10.53
N ALA A 171 -0.63 -15.62 -10.91
CA ALA A 171 -1.15 -15.60 -12.28
C ALA A 171 -1.92 -14.30 -12.58
N GLY A 172 -2.72 -13.83 -11.63
CA GLY A 172 -3.44 -12.56 -11.72
C GLY A 172 -2.47 -11.37 -11.72
N TRP A 173 -1.50 -11.35 -10.83
CA TRP A 173 -0.48 -10.29 -10.77
C TRP A 173 0.42 -10.26 -12.01
N ASP A 174 0.75 -11.41 -12.61
CA ASP A 174 1.47 -11.43 -13.89
C ASP A 174 0.64 -10.78 -15.01
N ALA A 175 -0.67 -11.05 -15.06
CA ALA A 175 -1.56 -10.42 -16.02
C ALA A 175 -1.65 -8.90 -15.83
N GLU A 176 -1.81 -8.43 -14.59
CA GLU A 176 -1.81 -6.99 -14.28
C GLU A 176 -0.45 -6.34 -14.60
N ARG A 177 0.66 -7.01 -14.28
CA ARG A 177 2.01 -6.53 -14.63
C ARG A 177 2.19 -6.37 -16.14
N ARG A 178 1.74 -7.34 -16.94
CA ARG A 178 1.77 -7.24 -18.41
C ARG A 178 0.97 -6.03 -18.89
N LEU A 179 -0.23 -5.83 -18.33
CA LEU A 179 -1.08 -4.70 -18.64
C LEU A 179 -0.39 -3.37 -18.35
N PHE A 180 -0.01 -3.15 -17.10
CA PHE A 180 0.53 -1.85 -16.66
C PHE A 180 1.91 -1.56 -17.25
N SER A 181 2.77 -2.57 -17.37
CA SER A 181 4.09 -2.40 -18.00
C SER A 181 4.00 -2.15 -19.51
N GLY A 182 2.92 -2.61 -20.16
CA GLY A 182 2.63 -2.37 -21.57
C GLY A 182 2.10 -0.96 -21.87
N LEU A 183 1.71 -0.18 -20.85
CA LEU A 183 1.19 1.18 -21.05
C LEU A 183 2.31 2.14 -21.50
N PRO A 184 1.97 3.19 -22.27
CA PRO A 184 2.93 4.22 -22.62
C PRO A 184 3.57 4.85 -21.37
N THR A 185 4.89 5.03 -21.36
CA THR A 185 5.62 5.61 -20.22
C THR A 185 5.02 6.92 -19.74
N ARG A 186 4.52 7.78 -20.65
CA ARG A 186 3.84 9.03 -20.27
C ARG A 186 2.60 8.82 -19.42
N THR A 187 1.84 7.74 -19.66
CA THR A 187 0.64 7.38 -18.88
C THR A 187 1.03 6.96 -17.47
N ILE A 188 2.03 6.08 -17.34
CA ILE A 188 2.57 5.64 -16.04
C ILE A 188 3.11 6.83 -15.26
N VAL A 189 3.90 7.70 -15.90
CA VAL A 189 4.46 8.92 -15.27
C VAL A 189 3.37 9.87 -14.80
N ALA A 190 2.29 10.05 -15.57
CA ALA A 190 1.17 10.88 -15.16
C ALA A 190 0.48 10.32 -13.91
N ALA A 191 0.23 9.01 -13.86
CA ALA A 191 -0.34 8.34 -12.70
C ALA A 191 0.55 8.46 -11.46
N LEU A 192 1.85 8.21 -11.60
CA LEU A 192 2.81 8.36 -10.49
C LEU A 192 2.87 9.80 -9.95
N ARG A 193 2.81 10.81 -10.83
CA ARG A 193 2.77 12.21 -10.41
C ARG A 193 1.46 12.58 -9.73
N GLN A 194 0.33 12.09 -10.24
CA GLN A 194 -0.97 12.27 -9.57
C GLN A 194 -0.94 11.62 -8.18
N TYR A 195 -0.46 10.39 -8.09
CA TYR A 195 -0.26 9.66 -6.84
C TYR A 195 0.55 10.49 -5.82
N ALA A 196 1.69 11.04 -6.23
CA ALA A 196 2.53 11.85 -5.37
C ALA A 196 1.84 13.16 -4.93
N ASN A 197 1.14 13.83 -5.84
CA ASN A 197 0.44 15.09 -5.54
C ASN A 197 -0.72 14.88 -4.55
N GLU A 198 -1.47 13.78 -4.70
CA GLU A 198 -2.51 13.41 -3.74
C GLU A 198 -1.93 13.10 -2.36
N GLY A 199 -0.81 12.36 -2.31
CA GLY A 199 -0.08 12.11 -1.08
C GLY A 199 0.38 13.41 -0.39
N LEU A 200 0.97 14.35 -1.14
CA LEU A 200 1.40 15.65 -0.60
C LEU A 200 0.24 16.46 -0.03
N ARG A 201 -0.93 16.46 -0.68
CA ARG A 201 -2.16 17.09 -0.17
C ARG A 201 -2.61 16.50 1.17
N LEU A 202 -2.24 15.28 1.44
CA LEU A 202 -2.53 14.56 2.68
C LEU A 202 -1.36 14.59 3.68
N GLY A 203 -0.25 15.27 3.36
CA GLY A 203 0.91 15.36 4.23
C GLY A 203 1.85 14.16 4.17
N ILE A 204 1.67 13.26 3.19
CA ILE A 204 2.57 12.14 2.95
C ILE A 204 3.82 12.66 2.24
N THR A 205 4.99 12.43 2.82
CA THR A 205 6.29 12.83 2.27
C THR A 205 7.14 11.65 1.82
N SER A 206 6.80 10.45 2.31
CA SER A 206 7.49 9.20 1.98
C SER A 206 6.49 8.08 1.77
N VAL A 207 6.79 7.17 0.83
CA VAL A 207 6.01 5.96 0.56
C VAL A 207 6.95 4.79 0.35
N GLN A 208 6.59 3.64 0.89
CA GLN A 208 7.23 2.36 0.65
C GLN A 208 6.27 1.56 -0.26
N ASP A 209 6.59 1.58 -1.55
CA ASP A 209 5.76 1.03 -2.63
C ASP A 209 6.03 -0.46 -2.83
N MET A 210 5.03 -1.29 -2.58
CA MET A 210 5.04 -2.72 -2.88
C MET A 210 4.77 -2.91 -4.38
N ASN A 211 5.81 -2.77 -5.20
CA ASN A 211 5.70 -2.70 -6.66
C ASN A 211 5.31 -4.04 -7.30
N GLY A 212 4.03 -4.34 -7.34
CA GLY A 212 3.46 -5.48 -8.07
C GLY A 212 3.12 -5.19 -9.54
N PHE A 213 2.88 -3.92 -9.89
CA PHE A 213 2.29 -3.55 -11.19
C PHE A 213 3.29 -3.35 -12.33
N LEU A 214 4.56 -3.04 -12.05
CA LEU A 214 5.52 -2.72 -13.09
C LEU A 214 6.69 -3.70 -13.07
N ASP A 215 7.12 -4.11 -14.26
CA ASP A 215 8.37 -4.85 -14.43
C ASP A 215 9.59 -3.96 -14.07
N PRO A 216 10.76 -4.57 -13.80
CA PRO A 216 11.95 -3.83 -13.37
C PRO A 216 12.39 -2.72 -14.34
N ALA A 217 12.39 -3.00 -15.64
CA ALA A 217 12.85 -2.04 -16.65
C ALA A 217 11.89 -0.86 -16.78
N THR A 218 10.58 -1.14 -16.77
CA THR A 218 9.53 -0.12 -16.79
C THR A 218 9.55 0.71 -15.52
N THR A 219 9.76 0.09 -14.35
CA THR A 219 9.91 0.79 -13.08
C THR A 219 11.03 1.80 -13.13
N VAL A 220 12.26 1.39 -13.49
CA VAL A 220 13.42 2.29 -13.57
C VAL A 220 13.17 3.42 -14.57
N ARG A 221 12.63 3.11 -15.75
CA ARG A 221 12.32 4.09 -16.80
C ARG A 221 11.28 5.11 -16.33
N ALA A 222 10.20 4.64 -15.70
CA ALA A 222 9.13 5.49 -15.21
C ALA A 222 9.59 6.40 -14.06
N MET A 223 10.35 5.87 -13.10
CA MET A 223 10.88 6.63 -11.97
C MET A 223 11.85 7.73 -12.41
N ARG A 224 12.75 7.43 -13.35
CA ARG A 224 13.65 8.43 -13.97
C ARG A 224 12.87 9.58 -14.61
N ALA A 225 11.80 9.24 -15.33
CA ALA A 225 10.98 10.23 -16.04
C ALA A 225 10.03 11.01 -15.11
N ALA A 226 9.51 10.35 -14.07
CA ALA A 226 8.55 10.95 -13.15
C ALA A 226 9.20 12.01 -12.23
N ARG A 227 10.40 11.74 -11.69
CA ARG A 227 11.11 12.62 -10.74
C ARG A 227 10.18 13.14 -9.65
N LEU A 228 9.59 12.22 -8.91
CA LEU A 228 8.52 12.50 -7.95
C LEU A 228 8.98 13.49 -6.86
N PRO A 229 8.08 14.37 -6.38
CA PRO A 229 8.38 15.34 -5.32
C PRO A 229 8.29 14.74 -3.92
N ILE A 230 8.04 13.45 -3.78
CA ILE A 230 8.03 12.67 -2.52
C ILE A 230 9.15 11.66 -2.52
N ARG A 231 9.53 11.17 -1.34
CA ARG A 231 10.45 10.02 -1.24
C ARG A 231 9.69 8.74 -1.54
N LEU A 232 10.21 7.97 -2.48
CA LEU A 232 9.64 6.68 -2.86
C LEU A 232 10.69 5.59 -2.67
N ARG A 233 10.41 4.64 -1.78
CA ARG A 233 11.14 3.39 -1.72
C ARG A 233 10.33 2.34 -2.45
N VAL A 234 10.80 1.95 -3.63
CA VAL A 234 10.23 0.83 -4.37
C VAL A 234 10.75 -0.47 -3.78
N ILE A 235 9.85 -1.32 -3.35
CA ILE A 235 10.15 -2.66 -2.85
C ILE A 235 9.82 -3.65 -3.99
N PRO A 236 10.83 -4.30 -4.57
CA PRO A 236 10.62 -5.33 -5.57
C PRO A 236 9.64 -6.40 -5.13
N TYR A 237 8.68 -6.70 -5.99
CA TYR A 237 7.75 -7.79 -5.86
C TYR A 237 7.98 -8.76 -7.02
N PRO A 238 8.87 -9.76 -6.84
CA PRO A 238 9.25 -10.66 -7.93
C PRO A 238 8.08 -11.53 -8.37
N MET A 239 7.93 -11.76 -9.66
CA MET A 239 7.03 -12.77 -10.17
C MET A 239 7.65 -14.16 -10.04
N THR A 240 6.79 -15.15 -10.04
CA THR A 240 7.19 -16.55 -10.05
C THR A 240 6.94 -17.14 -11.43
N GLY A 241 7.75 -18.11 -11.79
CA GLY A 241 7.57 -18.88 -13.02
C GLY A 241 7.14 -20.30 -12.73
N PRO A 242 6.84 -21.09 -13.78
CA PRO A 242 6.62 -22.52 -13.66
C PRO A 242 7.80 -23.23 -12.99
N HIS A 243 7.55 -24.34 -12.31
CA HIS A 243 8.56 -25.16 -11.65
C HIS A 243 9.37 -24.44 -10.56
N GLY A 244 8.79 -23.44 -9.90
CA GLY A 244 9.39 -22.76 -8.76
C GLY A 244 10.50 -21.77 -9.11
N ARG A 245 10.64 -21.39 -10.38
CA ARG A 245 11.60 -20.36 -10.78
C ARG A 245 11.16 -19.00 -10.22
N LEU A 246 12.03 -18.41 -9.40
CA LEU A 246 11.86 -17.05 -8.91
C LEU A 246 12.49 -16.07 -9.89
N ASP A 247 11.80 -14.93 -10.09
CA ASP A 247 12.31 -13.85 -10.93
C ASP A 247 13.60 -13.26 -10.35
N THR A 248 14.63 -13.14 -11.19
CA THR A 248 15.92 -12.53 -10.85
C THR A 248 16.16 -11.19 -11.55
N GLU A 249 15.19 -10.68 -12.31
CA GLU A 249 15.33 -9.47 -13.12
C GLU A 249 15.61 -8.23 -12.28
N TRP A 250 15.24 -8.24 -10.98
CA TRP A 250 15.54 -7.18 -10.02
C TRP A 250 17.01 -7.13 -9.55
N ALA A 251 17.83 -8.11 -9.89
CA ALA A 251 19.20 -8.22 -9.36
C ALA A 251 20.17 -7.17 -9.91
N GLN A 252 19.99 -6.72 -11.15
CA GLN A 252 20.93 -5.85 -11.87
C GLN A 252 20.33 -4.49 -12.27
N ILE A 253 19.39 -3.97 -11.50
CA ILE A 253 18.75 -2.69 -11.80
C ILE A 253 19.47 -1.51 -11.13
N ASP A 254 19.23 -0.30 -11.68
CA ASP A 254 19.61 0.94 -11.01
C ASP A 254 18.80 1.11 -9.71
N ARG A 255 19.49 1.05 -8.58
CA ARG A 255 18.87 1.14 -7.25
C ARG A 255 18.50 2.59 -6.87
N HIS A 256 18.95 3.59 -7.62
CA HIS A 256 18.69 5.01 -7.38
C HIS A 256 18.30 5.74 -8.67
N PRO A 257 17.15 5.38 -9.29
CA PRO A 257 16.77 5.90 -10.61
C PRO A 257 16.43 7.39 -10.59
N ALA A 258 16.13 7.97 -9.43
CA ALA A 258 15.86 9.40 -9.27
C ALA A 258 16.29 9.89 -7.88
N PRO A 259 16.46 11.22 -7.66
CA PRO A 259 17.03 11.75 -6.41
C PRO A 259 16.28 11.39 -5.13
N LEU A 260 14.96 11.20 -5.20
CA LEU A 260 14.11 10.83 -4.06
C LEU A 260 13.56 9.40 -4.20
N THR A 261 14.10 8.60 -5.12
CA THR A 261 13.62 7.23 -5.35
C THR A 261 14.76 6.24 -5.10
N THR A 262 14.47 5.24 -4.28
CA THR A 262 15.34 4.09 -4.04
C THR A 262 14.60 2.80 -4.36
N ILE A 263 15.33 1.76 -4.77
CA ILE A 263 14.78 0.42 -4.98
C ILE A 263 15.56 -0.53 -4.07
N SER A 264 14.88 -1.13 -3.09
CA SER A 264 15.54 -1.99 -2.09
C SER A 264 14.57 -2.93 -1.39
N GLY A 265 15.09 -4.09 -1.00
CA GLY A 265 14.29 -5.14 -0.36
C GLY A 265 13.58 -6.05 -1.37
N VAL A 266 12.80 -6.97 -0.85
CA VAL A 266 11.98 -7.90 -1.63
C VAL A 266 10.72 -8.27 -0.86
N LYS A 267 9.57 -8.28 -1.54
CA LYS A 267 8.26 -8.68 -0.98
C LYS A 267 7.87 -10.06 -1.47
N TRP A 268 7.39 -10.91 -0.57
CA TRP A 268 6.75 -12.19 -0.88
C TRP A 268 5.40 -12.30 -0.19
N ILE A 269 4.44 -12.92 -0.85
CA ILE A 269 3.12 -13.25 -0.31
C ILE A 269 3.16 -14.70 0.15
N LEU A 270 3.05 -14.95 1.46
CA LEU A 270 3.18 -16.31 2.00
C LEU A 270 1.85 -17.02 2.17
N ASP A 271 0.76 -16.29 2.35
CA ASP A 271 -0.62 -16.80 2.35
C ASP A 271 -1.57 -15.72 1.78
N GLY A 272 -2.82 -16.11 1.52
CA GLY A 272 -3.86 -15.19 1.07
C GLY A 272 -4.54 -14.46 2.20
N THR A 273 -5.70 -13.82 1.95
CA THR A 273 -6.43 -13.07 2.98
C THR A 273 -7.51 -13.91 3.67
N PRO A 274 -7.92 -13.55 4.89
CA PRO A 274 -9.06 -14.17 5.55
C PRO A 274 -10.37 -13.98 4.79
N ILE A 275 -10.46 -12.92 3.99
CA ILE A 275 -11.67 -12.56 3.23
C ILE A 275 -12.01 -13.68 2.24
N GLU A 276 -11.06 -14.13 1.43
CA GLU A 276 -11.20 -15.23 0.47
C GLU A 276 -10.98 -16.60 1.10
N ARG A 277 -10.69 -16.68 2.40
CA ARG A 277 -10.27 -17.89 3.11
C ARG A 277 -8.92 -18.43 2.62
N GLY A 278 -8.07 -17.55 2.12
CA GLY A 278 -6.71 -17.87 1.68
C GLY A 278 -5.68 -17.85 2.80
N ALA A 279 -5.93 -17.09 3.87
CA ALA A 279 -5.04 -17.05 5.04
C ALA A 279 -4.92 -18.43 5.69
N LEU A 280 -3.69 -18.88 5.93
CA LEU A 280 -3.44 -20.20 6.52
C LEU A 280 -3.67 -20.18 8.03
N MET A 281 -4.78 -20.80 8.46
CA MET A 281 -5.22 -20.86 9.85
C MET A 281 -4.92 -22.24 10.48
N ARG A 282 -4.74 -22.28 11.79
CA ARG A 282 -4.62 -23.55 12.57
C ARG A 282 -5.95 -24.30 12.66
N THR A 283 -7.05 -23.57 12.59
CA THR A 283 -8.41 -24.12 12.59
C THR A 283 -9.05 -23.88 11.24
N THR A 284 -10.05 -24.69 10.91
CA THR A 284 -10.83 -24.48 9.70
C THR A 284 -11.67 -23.21 9.78
N TYR A 285 -12.02 -22.64 8.64
CA TYR A 285 -12.97 -21.54 8.57
C TYR A 285 -14.37 -22.01 8.99
N ALA A 286 -15.07 -21.21 9.78
CA ALA A 286 -16.38 -21.60 10.31
C ALA A 286 -17.42 -21.84 9.21
N ASP A 287 -17.36 -21.08 8.13
CA ASP A 287 -18.22 -21.20 6.95
C ASP A 287 -17.67 -22.16 5.89
N ARG A 288 -16.52 -22.80 6.14
CA ARG A 288 -15.93 -23.84 5.29
C ARG A 288 -15.13 -24.84 6.14
N PRO A 289 -15.83 -25.80 6.77
CA PRO A 289 -15.25 -26.69 7.79
C PRO A 289 -14.19 -27.68 7.28
N ASP A 290 -14.06 -27.84 5.99
CA ASP A 290 -13.07 -28.68 5.28
C ASP A 290 -11.83 -27.91 4.85
N TRP A 291 -11.75 -26.60 5.14
CA TRP A 291 -10.72 -25.73 4.63
C TRP A 291 -10.16 -24.81 5.71
N HIS A 292 -8.84 -24.62 5.72
CA HIS A 292 -8.14 -23.76 6.66
C HIS A 292 -7.15 -22.78 5.99
N GLY A 293 -7.31 -22.53 4.70
CA GLY A 293 -6.39 -21.72 3.90
C GLY A 293 -5.21 -22.54 3.38
N ASN A 294 -4.28 -21.86 2.75
CA ASN A 294 -3.10 -22.50 2.16
C ASN A 294 -1.86 -21.62 2.25
N LEU A 295 -0.72 -22.29 2.26
CA LEU A 295 0.57 -21.65 2.12
C LEU A 295 0.83 -21.45 0.61
N MET A 296 1.23 -20.24 0.19
CA MET A 296 1.52 -19.94 -1.21
C MET A 296 2.75 -20.67 -1.72
N PHE A 297 3.75 -20.84 -0.86
CA PHE A 297 5.02 -21.49 -1.24
C PHE A 297 5.28 -22.74 -0.41
N PRO A 298 5.88 -23.78 -1.01
CA PRO A 298 6.43 -24.90 -0.23
C PRO A 298 7.41 -24.40 0.84
N SER A 299 7.45 -25.10 1.96
CA SER A 299 8.31 -24.75 3.10
C SER A 299 9.79 -24.59 2.72
N ASP A 300 10.29 -25.40 1.79
CA ASP A 300 11.68 -25.31 1.31
C ASP A 300 11.93 -24.03 0.53
N THR A 301 10.93 -23.53 -0.23
CA THR A 301 11.02 -22.24 -0.91
C THR A 301 11.07 -21.10 0.07
N ILE A 302 10.23 -21.10 1.11
CA ILE A 302 10.26 -20.09 2.18
C ILE A 302 11.61 -20.13 2.90
N ARG A 303 12.12 -21.32 3.19
CA ARG A 303 13.46 -21.52 3.75
C ARG A 303 14.54 -20.88 2.87
N ALA A 304 14.47 -21.09 1.56
CA ALA A 304 15.42 -20.49 0.61
C ALA A 304 15.35 -18.95 0.61
N MET A 305 14.15 -18.35 0.71
CA MET A 305 13.99 -16.90 0.86
C MET A 305 14.68 -16.38 2.13
N LEU A 306 14.51 -17.07 3.27
CA LEU A 306 15.15 -16.73 4.53
C LEU A 306 16.69 -16.88 4.47
N VAL A 307 17.20 -17.94 3.87
CA VAL A 307 18.65 -18.15 3.66
C VAL A 307 19.22 -17.05 2.77
N ARG A 308 18.52 -16.65 1.72
CA ARG A 308 18.94 -15.54 0.86
C ARG A 308 19.00 -14.24 1.65
N ALA A 309 17.99 -13.92 2.48
CA ALA A 309 18.00 -12.72 3.32
C ALA A 309 19.19 -12.69 4.27
N LEU A 310 19.56 -13.82 4.89
CA LEU A 310 20.76 -13.95 5.73
C LEU A 310 22.05 -13.71 4.94
N ALA A 311 22.13 -14.22 3.72
CA ALA A 311 23.33 -14.12 2.89
C ALA A 311 23.55 -12.74 2.28
N THR A 312 22.47 -12.06 1.89
CA THR A 312 22.54 -10.79 1.15
C THR A 312 22.31 -9.55 2.04
N HIS A 313 21.74 -9.75 3.22
CA HIS A 313 21.21 -8.67 4.09
C HIS A 313 20.19 -7.78 3.38
N GLU A 314 19.58 -8.25 2.31
CA GLU A 314 18.51 -7.52 1.63
C GLU A 314 17.25 -7.52 2.51
N PRO A 315 16.62 -6.36 2.75
CA PRO A 315 15.41 -6.28 3.56
C PRO A 315 14.31 -7.21 3.03
N LEU A 316 13.77 -8.05 3.89
CA LEU A 316 12.76 -9.05 3.55
C LEU A 316 11.40 -8.62 4.09
N HIS A 317 10.41 -8.59 3.21
CA HIS A 317 9.02 -8.22 3.49
C HIS A 317 8.13 -9.42 3.20
N LEU A 318 7.35 -9.85 4.18
CA LEU A 318 6.52 -11.04 4.11
C LEU A 318 5.07 -10.67 4.39
N HIS A 319 4.20 -10.81 3.39
CA HIS A 319 2.76 -10.76 3.62
C HIS A 319 2.35 -12.00 4.41
N ILE A 320 1.75 -11.78 5.55
CA ILE A 320 1.32 -12.83 6.49
C ILE A 320 0.02 -12.37 7.16
N THR A 321 -1.07 -13.06 6.86
CA THR A 321 -2.40 -12.74 7.39
C THR A 321 -3.04 -13.89 8.18
N GLY A 322 -2.51 -15.12 8.08
CA GLY A 322 -2.98 -16.25 8.87
C GLY A 322 -2.21 -16.44 10.19
N ASP A 323 -2.73 -17.25 11.11
CA ASP A 323 -2.13 -17.50 12.41
C ASP A 323 -1.08 -18.62 12.42
N SER A 324 -1.03 -19.43 11.37
CA SER A 324 -0.08 -20.53 11.23
C SER A 324 1.26 -20.07 10.64
N VAL A 325 1.23 -19.13 9.70
CA VAL A 325 2.40 -18.70 8.95
C VAL A 325 3.45 -18.00 9.81
N PRO A 326 3.10 -17.07 10.74
CA PRO A 326 4.11 -16.43 11.58
C PRO A 326 4.86 -17.47 12.43
N ARG A 327 4.17 -18.47 12.96
CA ARG A 327 4.77 -19.56 13.74
C ARG A 327 5.75 -20.37 12.91
N LEU A 328 5.35 -20.73 11.69
CA LEU A 328 6.20 -21.44 10.73
C LEU A 328 7.47 -20.64 10.42
N VAL A 329 7.31 -19.39 10.00
CA VAL A 329 8.42 -18.52 9.61
C VAL A 329 9.38 -18.25 10.77
N PHE A 330 8.87 -17.87 11.95
CA PHE A 330 9.71 -17.60 13.13
C PHE A 330 10.42 -18.85 13.62
N GLY A 331 9.78 -20.03 13.52
CA GLY A 331 10.41 -21.32 13.79
C GLY A 331 11.54 -21.62 12.84
N MET A 332 11.33 -21.40 11.53
CA MET A 332 12.37 -21.57 10.50
C MET A 332 13.54 -20.58 10.70
N MET A 333 13.26 -19.32 11.03
CA MET A 333 14.30 -18.34 11.31
C MET A 333 15.21 -18.80 12.44
N ARG A 334 14.65 -19.28 13.56
CA ARG A 334 15.43 -19.82 14.68
C ARG A 334 16.20 -21.10 14.35
N ALA A 335 15.65 -21.93 13.48
CA ALA A 335 16.34 -23.13 13.01
C ALA A 335 17.53 -22.79 12.08
N LEU A 336 17.51 -21.64 11.42
CA LEU A 336 18.56 -21.22 10.49
C LEU A 336 19.70 -20.45 11.16
N ALA A 337 19.39 -19.57 12.13
CA ALA A 337 20.39 -18.75 12.80
C ALA A 337 19.86 -18.26 14.16
N PRO A 338 20.77 -17.89 15.12
CA PRO A 338 20.38 -17.28 16.37
C PRO A 338 19.59 -15.98 16.19
N ASP A 339 18.69 -15.68 17.14
CA ASP A 339 17.86 -14.45 17.14
C ASP A 339 18.69 -13.17 16.96
N SER A 340 19.92 -13.13 17.50
CA SER A 340 20.83 -11.99 17.39
C SER A 340 21.32 -11.70 15.96
N VAL A 341 21.33 -12.71 15.10
CA VAL A 341 21.69 -12.57 13.67
C VAL A 341 20.50 -11.99 12.89
N TRP A 342 19.28 -12.36 13.25
CA TRP A 342 18.07 -11.89 12.60
C TRP A 342 17.72 -10.44 12.98
N ARG A 343 17.91 -10.06 14.24
CA ARG A 343 17.49 -8.76 14.78
C ARG A 343 17.89 -7.55 13.94
N PRO A 344 19.15 -7.43 13.46
CA PRO A 344 19.56 -6.30 12.63
C PRO A 344 18.95 -6.31 11.23
N LEU A 345 18.45 -7.46 10.74
CA LEU A 345 17.82 -7.57 9.41
C LEU A 345 16.40 -7.03 9.39
N ARG A 346 15.76 -6.90 10.56
CA ARG A 346 14.40 -6.33 10.70
C ARG A 346 13.43 -6.93 9.68
N VAL A 347 13.37 -8.28 9.64
CA VAL A 347 12.38 -8.94 8.74
C VAL A 347 11.01 -8.35 9.02
N ARG A 348 10.36 -7.88 7.96
CA ARG A 348 9.05 -7.24 8.06
C ARG A 348 7.94 -8.24 7.82
N VAL A 349 6.96 -8.21 8.71
CA VAL A 349 5.67 -8.86 8.53
C VAL A 349 4.66 -7.79 8.13
N GLU A 350 4.20 -7.88 6.90
CA GLU A 350 3.14 -7.02 6.37
C GLU A 350 1.80 -7.55 6.87
N HIS A 351 0.91 -6.65 7.27
CA HIS A 351 -0.36 -6.88 7.95
C HIS A 351 -0.15 -7.39 9.38
N GLY A 352 0.41 -8.60 9.54
CA GLY A 352 0.74 -9.16 10.85
C GLY A 352 -0.48 -9.43 11.72
N ASP A 353 -1.62 -9.73 11.11
CA ASP A 353 -2.94 -9.80 11.75
C ASP A 353 -2.98 -10.70 12.98
N TRP A 354 -2.17 -11.77 12.96
CA TRP A 354 -2.12 -12.78 14.02
C TRP A 354 -0.76 -12.86 14.74
N VAL A 355 0.06 -11.82 14.63
CA VAL A 355 1.27 -11.71 15.47
C VAL A 355 0.85 -11.29 16.87
N LEU A 356 0.42 -12.25 17.66
CA LEU A 356 -0.15 -12.04 19.00
C LEU A 356 0.17 -13.19 19.95
N GLY A 357 -0.18 -13.05 21.21
CA GLY A 357 -0.05 -14.09 22.24
C GLY A 357 1.39 -14.58 22.40
N ASP A 358 1.60 -15.88 22.29
CA ASP A 358 2.89 -16.56 22.42
C ASP A 358 3.89 -16.25 21.29
N LEU A 359 3.45 -15.64 20.19
CA LEU A 359 4.33 -15.15 19.13
C LEU A 359 5.03 -13.83 19.48
N LEU A 360 4.48 -13.02 20.38
CA LEU A 360 5.05 -11.71 20.72
C LEU A 360 6.49 -11.79 21.26
N PRO A 361 6.81 -12.66 22.25
CA PRO A 361 8.19 -12.81 22.71
C PRO A 361 9.14 -13.26 21.60
N MET A 362 8.70 -14.13 20.71
CA MET A 362 9.49 -14.64 19.59
C MET A 362 9.74 -13.56 18.56
N ALA A 363 8.71 -12.83 18.15
CA ALA A 363 8.80 -11.71 17.22
C ALA A 363 9.77 -10.63 17.74
N ARG A 364 9.65 -10.26 19.04
CA ARG A 364 10.55 -9.31 19.67
C ARG A 364 12.00 -9.77 19.65
N SER A 365 12.28 -11.03 20.02
CA SER A 365 13.67 -11.52 20.10
C SER A 365 14.32 -11.61 18.73
N LEU A 366 13.56 -11.99 17.69
CA LEU A 366 13.98 -12.02 16.30
C LEU A 366 14.13 -10.63 15.66
N GLY A 367 13.63 -9.57 16.31
CA GLY A 367 13.66 -8.20 15.75
C GLY A 367 12.67 -8.01 14.61
N ILE A 368 11.56 -8.73 14.62
CA ILE A 368 10.48 -8.57 13.64
C ILE A 368 9.93 -7.15 13.73
N VAL A 369 9.65 -6.57 12.57
CA VAL A 369 8.91 -5.31 12.42
C VAL A 369 7.55 -5.65 11.84
N VAL A 370 6.48 -5.16 12.43
CA VAL A 370 5.12 -5.32 11.87
C VAL A 370 4.71 -4.02 11.19
N VAL A 371 4.15 -4.12 10.00
CA VAL A 371 3.49 -3.01 9.31
C VAL A 371 2.01 -3.33 9.20
N ALA A 372 1.20 -2.61 9.97
CA ALA A 372 -0.25 -2.79 10.01
C ALA A 372 -0.95 -1.83 9.04
N ASN A 373 -2.12 -2.23 8.58
CA ASN A 373 -2.98 -1.46 7.68
C ASN A 373 -4.32 -1.17 8.39
N PRO A 374 -4.44 -0.05 9.11
CA PRO A 374 -5.58 0.20 9.99
C PRO A 374 -6.94 0.24 9.30
N THR A 375 -7.01 0.54 8.00
CA THR A 375 -8.26 0.45 7.22
C THR A 375 -8.85 -0.96 7.24
N HIS A 376 -8.02 -2.00 7.38
CA HIS A 376 -8.47 -3.40 7.52
C HIS A 376 -9.16 -3.67 8.87
N PHE A 377 -8.95 -2.81 9.89
CA PHE A 377 -9.66 -2.93 11.17
C PHE A 377 -11.14 -2.61 11.05
N GLY A 378 -11.54 -1.94 9.96
CA GLY A 378 -12.92 -1.61 9.62
C GLY A 378 -13.63 -2.63 8.73
N LEU A 379 -13.07 -3.83 8.54
CA LEU A 379 -13.73 -4.91 7.82
C LEU A 379 -15.09 -5.24 8.45
N ASP A 380 -16.05 -5.66 7.61
CA ASP A 380 -17.39 -6.00 8.03
C ASP A 380 -17.37 -7.08 9.15
N PRO A 381 -17.88 -6.77 10.35
CA PRO A 381 -17.87 -7.70 11.46
C PRO A 381 -18.72 -8.96 11.21
N ASP A 382 -19.73 -8.90 10.35
CA ASP A 382 -20.54 -10.07 10.02
C ASP A 382 -19.79 -11.02 9.08
N MET A 383 -19.01 -10.47 8.15
CA MET A 383 -18.08 -11.26 7.35
C MET A 383 -17.04 -11.94 8.24
N ILE A 384 -16.44 -11.23 9.20
CA ILE A 384 -15.46 -11.79 10.13
C ILE A 384 -16.08 -12.92 10.96
N ARG A 385 -17.30 -12.73 11.48
CA ARG A 385 -18.04 -13.78 12.22
C ARG A 385 -18.34 -14.98 11.33
N ALA A 386 -18.70 -14.76 10.08
CA ALA A 386 -18.91 -15.85 9.14
C ALA A 386 -17.63 -16.67 8.94
N ARG A 387 -16.47 -16.03 8.84
CA ARG A 387 -15.17 -16.71 8.65
C ARG A 387 -14.69 -17.47 9.87
N PHE A 388 -14.86 -16.90 11.08
CA PHE A 388 -14.22 -17.39 12.30
C PHE A 388 -15.20 -17.83 13.38
N GLY A 389 -16.52 -17.76 13.17
CA GLY A 389 -17.55 -18.04 14.17
C GLY A 389 -17.71 -16.92 15.22
N SER A 390 -16.72 -16.06 15.36
CA SER A 390 -16.70 -14.91 16.27
C SER A 390 -15.75 -13.84 15.73
N ILE A 391 -15.67 -12.68 16.40
CA ILE A 391 -14.60 -11.71 16.13
C ILE A 391 -13.39 -12.12 16.98
N PRO A 392 -12.30 -12.63 16.37
CA PRO A 392 -11.10 -13.04 17.09
C PRO A 392 -10.27 -11.82 17.53
N PRO A 393 -9.32 -11.98 18.47
CA PRO A 393 -8.42 -10.91 18.89
C PRO A 393 -7.28 -10.70 17.87
N PHE A 394 -7.60 -10.46 16.60
CA PHE A 394 -6.63 -10.20 15.54
C PHE A 394 -6.34 -8.70 15.42
N MET A 395 -5.28 -8.33 14.63
CA MET A 395 -4.84 -6.94 14.46
C MET A 395 -4.53 -6.25 15.80
N ALA A 396 -3.76 -6.94 16.63
CA ALA A 396 -3.49 -6.60 18.03
C ALA A 396 -2.39 -5.54 18.16
N VAL A 397 -2.57 -4.37 17.51
CA VAL A 397 -1.53 -3.33 17.37
C VAL A 397 -1.09 -2.72 18.71
N ARG A 398 -1.98 -2.59 19.68
CA ARG A 398 -1.64 -2.14 21.04
C ARG A 398 -0.77 -3.17 21.76
N SER A 399 -1.10 -4.44 21.63
CA SER A 399 -0.32 -5.54 22.20
C SER A 399 1.08 -5.63 21.58
N LEU A 400 1.20 -5.39 20.26
CA LEU A 400 2.52 -5.28 19.57
C LEU A 400 3.38 -4.17 20.19
N VAL A 401 2.82 -2.97 20.32
CA VAL A 401 3.54 -1.82 20.92
C VAL A 401 3.90 -2.10 22.39
N ALA A 402 2.97 -2.66 23.17
CA ALA A 402 3.22 -3.02 24.58
C ALA A 402 4.31 -4.09 24.72
N ALA A 403 4.41 -5.03 23.78
CA ALA A 403 5.48 -6.03 23.73
C ALA A 403 6.83 -5.47 23.25
N GLY A 404 6.89 -4.20 22.84
CA GLY A 404 8.10 -3.57 22.30
C GLY A 404 8.48 -4.05 20.90
N ILE A 405 7.50 -4.51 20.12
CA ILE A 405 7.67 -4.84 18.71
C ILE A 405 7.51 -3.56 17.90
N PRO A 406 8.49 -3.18 17.05
CA PRO A 406 8.38 -2.02 16.20
C PRO A 406 7.17 -2.11 15.27
N LEU A 407 6.35 -1.06 15.25
CA LEU A 407 5.13 -0.96 14.46
C LEU A 407 5.25 0.18 13.46
N GLY A 408 5.06 -0.11 12.18
CA GLY A 408 4.79 0.86 11.12
C GLY A 408 3.33 0.84 10.72
N ILE A 409 2.85 1.89 10.05
CA ILE A 409 1.54 1.96 9.43
C ILE A 409 1.70 2.18 7.93
N GLY A 410 0.98 1.39 7.14
CA GLY A 410 0.79 1.56 5.72
C GLY A 410 -0.70 1.64 5.36
N SER A 411 -1.02 2.22 4.21
CA SER A 411 -2.42 2.37 3.80
C SER A 411 -2.99 1.11 3.18
N ASP A 412 -2.29 0.51 2.25
CA ASP A 412 -2.78 -0.65 1.48
C ASP A 412 -4.22 -0.46 0.97
N GLY A 413 -4.53 0.75 0.49
CA GLY A 413 -5.85 1.27 0.12
C GLY A 413 -6.74 1.62 1.31
N PRO A 414 -7.64 2.57 1.33
CA PRO A 414 -7.50 3.86 0.65
C PRO A 414 -6.37 4.71 1.24
N ARG A 415 -5.67 5.42 0.38
CA ARG A 415 -4.49 6.23 0.74
C ARG A 415 -4.87 7.54 1.42
N ASN A 416 -5.37 7.46 2.63
CA ASN A 416 -5.63 8.62 3.46
C ASN A 416 -5.10 8.37 4.87
N PRO A 417 -3.98 9.03 5.28
CA PRO A 417 -3.38 8.79 6.59
C PRO A 417 -4.33 9.08 7.74
N PHE A 418 -5.27 10.01 7.56
CA PHE A 418 -6.23 10.38 8.60
C PHE A 418 -7.35 9.34 8.76
N VAL A 419 -7.71 8.61 7.70
CA VAL A 419 -8.57 7.42 7.79
C VAL A 419 -7.83 6.30 8.52
N ASN A 420 -6.56 6.06 8.19
CA ASN A 420 -5.74 5.09 8.89
C ASN A 420 -5.57 5.44 10.38
N LEU A 421 -5.31 6.72 10.70
CA LEU A 421 -5.25 7.19 12.09
C LEU A 421 -6.58 6.98 12.82
N MET A 422 -7.72 7.27 12.16
CA MET A 422 -9.04 7.04 12.73
C MET A 422 -9.23 5.58 13.11
N PHE A 423 -8.95 4.66 12.20
CA PHE A 423 -9.09 3.23 12.47
C PHE A 423 -8.05 2.73 13.49
N ALA A 424 -6.82 3.23 13.47
CA ALA A 424 -5.80 2.87 14.45
C ALA A 424 -6.20 3.24 15.88
N ILE A 425 -6.88 4.38 16.09
CA ILE A 425 -7.29 4.85 17.43
C ILE A 425 -8.68 4.40 17.83
N THR A 426 -9.46 3.82 16.95
CA THR A 426 -10.80 3.29 17.27
C THR A 426 -10.85 1.78 17.28
N ASN A 427 -10.15 1.13 16.36
CA ASN A 427 -10.13 -0.31 16.09
C ASN A 427 -11.52 -0.95 16.30
N PRO A 428 -12.48 -0.72 15.40
CA PRO A 428 -13.89 -0.99 15.68
C PRO A 428 -14.19 -2.47 15.97
N ASN A 429 -13.42 -3.39 15.41
CA ASN A 429 -13.60 -4.83 15.63
C ASN A 429 -12.95 -5.31 16.93
N THR A 430 -11.86 -4.68 17.36
CA THR A 430 -11.13 -5.01 18.59
C THR A 430 -10.73 -3.75 19.35
N PRO A 431 -11.68 -2.99 19.96
CA PRO A 431 -11.40 -1.67 20.56
C PRO A 431 -10.35 -1.68 21.67
N LYS A 432 -10.13 -2.82 22.31
CA LYS A 432 -9.07 -2.99 23.34
C LYS A 432 -7.66 -2.87 22.75
N GLU A 433 -7.52 -3.10 21.45
CA GLU A 433 -6.27 -3.00 20.70
C GLU A 433 -6.06 -1.63 20.04
N ALA A 434 -6.96 -0.67 20.25
CA ALA A 434 -6.81 0.68 19.75
C ALA A 434 -5.54 1.36 20.32
N LEU A 435 -4.82 2.08 19.48
CA LEU A 435 -3.68 2.91 19.87
C LEU A 435 -4.13 4.24 20.47
N THR A 436 -3.24 4.92 21.20
CA THR A 436 -3.41 6.36 21.42
C THR A 436 -3.12 7.13 20.13
N ARG A 437 -3.52 8.40 20.07
CA ARG A 437 -3.24 9.26 18.90
C ARG A 437 -1.76 9.42 18.66
N GLU A 438 -1.00 9.63 19.73
CA GLU A 438 0.45 9.75 19.69
C GLU A 438 1.10 8.46 19.18
N GLN A 439 0.67 7.28 19.67
CA GLN A 439 1.17 5.99 19.21
C GLN A 439 0.88 5.79 17.72
N ALA A 440 -0.32 6.14 17.27
CA ALA A 440 -0.70 6.01 15.85
C ALA A 440 0.13 6.95 14.96
N VAL A 441 0.35 8.21 15.36
CA VAL A 441 1.21 9.15 14.64
C VAL A 441 2.67 8.68 14.65
N ILE A 442 3.19 8.19 15.78
CA ILE A 442 4.54 7.62 15.89
C ILE A 442 4.68 6.42 14.93
N ALA A 443 3.71 5.52 14.89
CA ALA A 443 3.74 4.38 13.99
C ALA A 443 3.74 4.80 12.51
N TYR A 444 2.99 5.86 12.15
CA TYR A 444 2.89 6.36 10.78
C TYR A 444 4.02 7.32 10.38
N THR A 445 4.95 7.60 11.26
CA THR A 445 6.11 8.49 11.03
C THR A 445 7.42 7.80 11.37
N SER A 446 7.87 7.83 12.62
CA SER A 446 9.13 7.24 13.05
C SER A 446 9.12 5.71 13.05
N GLY A 447 7.98 5.07 13.33
CA GLY A 447 7.81 3.62 13.21
C GLY A 447 7.98 3.15 11.77
N SER A 448 7.33 3.84 10.83
CA SER A 448 7.49 3.59 9.40
C SER A 448 8.91 3.90 8.89
N ALA A 449 9.58 4.93 9.44
CA ALA A 449 10.98 5.21 9.13
C ALA A 449 11.91 4.10 9.64
N TYR A 450 11.63 3.57 10.84
CA TYR A 450 12.37 2.42 11.38
C TYR A 450 12.20 1.17 10.52
N ALA A 451 11.01 0.94 9.99
CA ALA A 451 10.70 -0.19 9.12
C ALA A 451 11.49 -0.19 7.79
N GLU A 452 12.04 0.95 7.38
CA GLU A 452 12.87 1.10 6.17
C GLU A 452 14.32 1.49 6.45
N PHE A 453 14.79 1.40 7.71
CA PHE A 453 16.17 1.78 8.14
C PHE A 453 16.49 3.28 7.98
N ALA A 454 15.49 4.15 7.98
CA ALA A 454 15.64 5.60 7.77
C ALA A 454 15.35 6.43 9.03
N GLU A 455 15.28 5.80 10.21
CA GLU A 455 14.97 6.45 11.49
C GLU A 455 16.01 7.48 11.94
N ARG A 456 17.21 7.45 11.36
CA ARG A 456 18.28 8.43 11.61
C ARG A 456 18.15 9.69 10.75
N ASP A 457 17.31 9.62 9.72
CA ASP A 457 17.14 10.70 8.76
C ASP A 457 15.77 11.36 8.83
N LYS A 458 14.69 10.61 9.09
CA LYS A 458 13.31 11.11 9.02
C LYS A 458 12.38 10.47 10.05
N GLY A 459 11.15 10.95 10.13
CA GLY A 459 10.09 10.43 11.00
C GLY A 459 9.93 11.17 12.32
N VAL A 460 10.83 12.10 12.66
CA VAL A 460 10.70 12.99 13.82
C VAL A 460 11.13 14.42 13.46
N LEU A 461 10.55 15.41 14.15
CA LEU A 461 10.98 16.80 14.04
C LEU A 461 12.08 17.08 15.08
N ALA A 462 13.31 16.85 14.71
CA ALA A 462 14.47 17.05 15.59
C ALA A 462 15.68 17.62 14.81
N PRO A 463 16.60 18.33 15.47
CA PRO A 463 17.82 18.81 14.82
C PRO A 463 18.59 17.68 14.14
N GLY A 464 19.05 17.92 12.91
CA GLY A 464 19.76 16.95 12.08
C GLY A 464 18.86 16.09 11.18
N MET A 465 17.56 15.97 11.46
CA MET A 465 16.61 15.23 10.65
C MET A 465 16.27 15.98 9.35
N LEU A 466 15.85 15.25 8.34
CA LEU A 466 15.32 15.82 7.11
C LEU A 466 14.09 16.69 7.41
N ALA A 467 13.99 17.81 6.75
CA ALA A 467 12.88 18.72 6.88
C ALA A 467 11.70 18.26 6.01
N ASP A 468 11.21 17.05 6.33
CA ASP A 468 9.99 16.46 5.79
C ASP A 468 8.89 16.66 6.84
N LEU A 469 7.91 17.51 6.55
CA LEU A 469 6.86 17.87 7.51
C LEU A 469 5.55 18.28 6.81
N ALA A 470 4.46 18.18 7.56
CA ALA A 470 3.15 18.62 7.14
C ALA A 470 2.52 19.55 8.18
N VAL A 471 1.97 20.67 7.72
CA VAL A 471 1.11 21.57 8.49
C VAL A 471 -0.33 21.19 8.21
N LEU A 472 -1.09 20.83 9.23
CA LEU A 472 -2.40 20.24 9.07
C LEU A 472 -3.53 21.29 9.16
N SER A 473 -4.65 21.03 8.47
CA SER A 473 -5.85 21.87 8.52
C SER A 473 -6.59 21.76 9.85
N ALA A 474 -6.41 20.65 10.58
CA ALA A 474 -7.04 20.39 11.88
C ALA A 474 -6.01 19.88 12.89
N ASP A 475 -6.30 20.06 14.18
CA ASP A 475 -5.52 19.43 15.26
C ASP A 475 -5.95 17.97 15.42
N ILE A 476 -5.17 17.08 14.83
CA ILE A 476 -5.43 15.62 14.85
C ILE A 476 -5.35 15.01 16.25
N PHE A 477 -4.80 15.74 17.22
CA PHE A 477 -4.73 15.29 18.62
C PHE A 477 -5.96 15.69 19.43
N ALA A 478 -6.75 16.67 18.94
CA ALA A 478 -7.91 17.22 19.63
C ALA A 478 -9.26 16.92 18.97
N VAL A 479 -9.34 16.91 17.62
CA VAL A 479 -10.62 16.69 16.91
C VAL A 479 -11.24 15.32 17.21
N PRO A 480 -12.59 15.16 17.16
CA PRO A 480 -13.22 13.84 17.25
C PRO A 480 -12.66 12.87 16.22
N ALA A 481 -12.57 11.59 16.55
CA ALA A 481 -12.03 10.55 15.65
C ALA A 481 -12.75 10.56 14.28
N ALA A 482 -14.07 10.68 14.27
CA ALA A 482 -14.89 10.74 13.05
C ALA A 482 -14.60 11.96 12.16
N ALA A 483 -13.96 13.01 12.69
CA ALA A 483 -13.58 14.20 11.92
C ALA A 483 -12.19 14.07 11.27
N LEU A 484 -11.37 13.11 11.70
CA LEU A 484 -10.02 12.90 11.16
C LEU A 484 -9.99 12.76 9.64
N PRO A 485 -10.86 11.97 8.98
CA PRO A 485 -10.82 11.76 7.53
C PRO A 485 -10.92 13.03 6.68
N ALA A 486 -11.50 14.10 7.22
CA ALA A 486 -11.63 15.40 6.55
C ALA A 486 -10.36 16.27 6.66
N THR A 487 -9.36 15.86 7.43
CA THR A 487 -8.10 16.58 7.57
C THR A 487 -7.29 16.52 6.28
N VAL A 488 -6.62 17.63 5.96
CA VAL A 488 -5.67 17.72 4.86
C VAL A 488 -4.41 18.47 5.32
N SER A 489 -3.34 18.37 4.56
CA SER A 489 -2.20 19.27 4.74
C SER A 489 -2.49 20.61 4.06
N VAL A 490 -2.16 21.71 4.72
CA VAL A 490 -2.20 23.05 4.12
C VAL A 490 -0.83 23.47 3.59
N LEU A 491 0.23 22.84 4.08
CA LEU A 491 1.60 23.02 3.62
C LEU A 491 2.38 21.73 3.86
N THR A 492 3.01 21.19 2.82
CA THR A 492 3.89 20.01 2.93
C THR A 492 5.28 20.35 2.41
N LEU A 493 6.29 20.06 3.23
CA LEU A 493 7.69 20.19 2.87
C LEU A 493 8.34 18.81 2.70
N VAL A 494 9.16 18.68 1.67
CA VAL A 494 10.04 17.52 1.43
C VAL A 494 11.48 18.02 1.27
N GLY A 495 12.38 17.62 2.15
CA GLY A 495 13.74 18.10 2.17
C GLY A 495 13.82 19.64 2.26
N GLY A 496 13.00 20.25 3.13
CA GLY A 496 12.95 21.70 3.35
C GLY A 496 12.36 22.50 2.17
N ARG A 497 11.97 21.86 1.08
CA ARG A 497 11.33 22.51 -0.07
C ARG A 497 9.82 22.40 0.04
N VAL A 498 9.12 23.48 -0.25
CA VAL A 498 7.66 23.46 -0.33
C VAL A 498 7.24 22.61 -1.53
N ALA A 499 6.65 21.46 -1.25
CA ALA A 499 6.15 20.53 -2.26
C ALA A 499 4.63 20.68 -2.49
N TYR A 500 3.90 21.14 -1.46
CA TYR A 500 2.46 21.45 -1.56
C TYR A 500 2.12 22.64 -0.68
N ASP A 501 1.25 23.54 -1.17
CA ASP A 501 0.85 24.74 -0.44
C ASP A 501 -0.49 25.26 -0.97
N VAL A 502 -1.49 25.35 -0.11
CA VAL A 502 -2.80 25.92 -0.45
C VAL A 502 -2.85 27.46 -0.32
N GLY A 503 -1.74 28.09 0.11
CA GLY A 503 -1.64 29.56 0.15
C GLY A 503 -2.33 30.25 1.32
N VAL A 504 -2.79 29.51 2.35
CA VAL A 504 -3.53 30.09 3.49
C VAL A 504 -2.64 30.56 4.65
N LEU A 505 -1.33 30.30 4.58
CA LEU A 505 -0.40 30.67 5.64
C LEU A 505 0.29 32.00 5.34
N ALA A 506 0.32 32.90 6.34
CA ALA A 506 1.01 34.18 6.21
C ALA A 506 2.53 33.98 6.14
N ARG A 507 3.19 34.68 5.24
CA ARG A 507 4.63 34.64 5.02
C ARG A 507 5.23 36.01 5.28
N VAL A 508 6.30 36.06 6.06
CA VAL A 508 7.00 37.29 6.45
C VAL A 508 8.50 37.14 6.13
N GLY A 509 9.07 38.08 5.37
CA GLY A 509 10.48 38.08 5.01
C GLY A 509 10.82 37.16 3.83
N GLY A 510 12.07 37.21 3.35
CA GLY A 510 12.58 36.45 2.21
C GLY A 510 12.30 37.12 0.85
N ARG A 511 13.21 36.94 -0.13
CA ARG A 511 12.94 37.31 -1.54
C ARG A 511 11.87 36.36 -2.08
N ALA A 512 10.85 36.94 -2.72
CA ALA A 512 9.88 36.18 -3.48
C ALA A 512 10.61 35.40 -4.59
N GLY A 513 10.72 34.07 -4.45
CA GLY A 513 11.05 33.19 -5.57
C GLY A 513 9.90 33.22 -6.58
N PRO A 514 10.16 32.94 -7.88
CA PRO A 514 9.09 32.89 -8.87
C PRO A 514 7.99 31.93 -8.41
N PRO A 515 6.72 32.27 -8.64
CA PRO A 515 5.62 31.37 -8.32
C PRO A 515 5.78 30.09 -9.16
N HIS A 516 5.94 28.97 -8.52
CA HIS A 516 5.75 27.69 -9.19
C HIS A 516 4.28 27.66 -9.60
N SER A 517 4.01 27.70 -10.90
CA SER A 517 2.70 27.49 -11.47
C SER A 517 2.24 26.06 -11.15
N ALA A 518 1.60 25.90 -10.01
CA ALA A 518 0.69 24.79 -9.81
C ALA A 518 -0.45 24.99 -10.80
N GLY A 519 -0.51 24.14 -11.82
CA GLY A 519 -1.67 24.06 -12.69
C GLY A 519 -2.91 23.75 -11.87
N ALA A 520 -3.54 24.79 -11.35
CA ALA A 520 -4.87 24.69 -10.79
C ALA A 520 -5.83 24.51 -11.97
N SER A 521 -6.12 23.26 -12.33
CA SER A 521 -7.35 22.96 -13.04
C SER A 521 -8.49 23.34 -12.10
N ARG A 522 -9.11 24.49 -12.36
CA ARG A 522 -10.40 24.82 -11.78
C ARG A 522 -11.38 23.74 -12.24
N LEU A 523 -11.67 22.80 -11.39
CA LEU A 523 -12.89 22.01 -11.49
C LEU A 523 -14.03 23.01 -11.35
N LYS A 524 -14.73 23.28 -12.44
CA LYS A 524 -16.01 23.96 -12.43
C LYS A 524 -16.95 23.10 -11.61
N GLN A 525 -17.43 23.66 -10.51
CA GLN A 525 -18.58 23.12 -9.80
C GLN A 525 -19.78 23.07 -10.74
N GLY A 526 -20.37 21.88 -10.78
CA GLY A 526 -21.71 21.47 -11.05
C GLY A 526 -22.59 22.34 -11.94
N ASP A 527 -22.94 21.73 -13.05
CA ASP A 527 -24.19 22.00 -13.74
C ASP A 527 -25.27 21.07 -13.10
N PRO A 528 -26.40 21.57 -12.60
CA PRO A 528 -27.38 20.76 -11.85
C PRO A 528 -28.47 20.11 -12.72
N ASP A 529 -28.20 19.80 -13.97
CA ASP A 529 -29.17 19.11 -14.83
C ASP A 529 -28.55 17.88 -15.51
N LEU A 530 -28.60 16.76 -14.82
CA LEU A 530 -28.68 15.44 -15.45
C LEU A 530 -29.17 14.41 -14.41
N HIS A 531 -30.48 14.14 -14.48
CA HIS A 531 -31.16 13.02 -13.84
C HIS A 531 -30.71 11.67 -14.41
#